data_001e1a5813b8f555d03005a3d6a948a8
#
_entry.id   001e1a5813b8f555d03005a3d6a948a8
#
_cell.length_a   1.000
_cell.length_b   1.000
_cell.length_c   1.000
_cell.angle_alpha   90.00
_cell.angle_beta   90.00
_cell.angle_gamma   90.00
#
_symmetry.space_group_name_H-M   'P 1'
#
loop_
_entity.id
_entity.type
_entity.pdbx_description
1 polymer ?
#
loop_
_entity_poly.entity_id
_entity_poly.type
_entity_poly.pdbx_seq_one_letter_code
_entity_poly.pdbx_strand_id
1 'polypeptide(L)'
;KGVSADLSTTGEQTVSRQHSLGVGVTSYELDFFGRIQSLKDKALETYLGTEEAYRSARLSLVSEVAQAYLALVADRERLNIATETLKSQQASYEMIARRHSVGVSSELDLRQAQTSVDTARVDIARYSGQVAKDITALSLLAGTKVTPDMLPAKALSELPVWPDIPVCLPSTVLLQRPDILQAEHTLKAANADIGAARANFFPRISLTANIGTASNELSHLFDGGTGIWTFLPQVSLPIFEGGRNVANLRVSEADKKIAVANYEKAIQSAFREVSDALIDRVSLAGQLEAQKSLVHATSETYRLSGERYNQGIDSYLAVLDSQRAMY
;
A
#
# COMPACT_ATOMS: atom_id res chain seq x y z
N LYS A 1 -56.04 4.89 -11.86
CA LYS A 1 -56.14 6.20 -11.17
C LYS A 1 -57.57 6.40 -10.74
N GLY A 2 -57.82 6.86 -9.51
CA GLY A 2 -59.12 7.28 -9.02
C GLY A 2 -59.23 8.81 -9.11
N VAL A 3 -60.33 9.32 -9.55
CA VAL A 3 -60.66 10.75 -9.54
C VAL A 3 -61.73 10.94 -8.50
N SER A 4 -61.55 11.88 -7.56
CA SER A 4 -62.55 12.19 -6.56
C SER A 4 -63.78 12.83 -7.21
N ALA A 5 -64.96 12.73 -6.56
CA ALA A 5 -66.22 13.29 -7.09
C ALA A 5 -66.08 14.79 -7.37
N ASP A 6 -65.32 15.54 -6.57
CA ASP A 6 -65.12 16.97 -6.72
C ASP A 6 -64.29 17.38 -7.96
N LEU A 7 -63.53 16.44 -8.54
CA LEU A 7 -62.71 16.63 -9.73
C LEU A 7 -63.30 15.94 -10.96
N SER A 8 -64.44 15.27 -10.80
CA SER A 8 -65.17 14.58 -11.88
C SER A 8 -66.12 15.53 -12.55
N THR A 9 -66.15 15.56 -13.87
CA THR A 9 -67.16 16.33 -14.63
C THR A 9 -68.60 15.79 -14.47
N THR A 10 -68.79 14.56 -13.97
CA THR A 10 -70.04 13.90 -13.73
C THR A 10 -70.45 13.92 -12.25
N GLY A 11 -69.61 14.42 -11.32
CA GLY A 11 -69.90 14.41 -9.87
C GLY A 11 -69.76 13.03 -9.23
N GLU A 12 -69.42 11.98 -9.95
CA GLU A 12 -69.23 10.63 -9.43
C GLU A 12 -67.79 10.21 -9.36
N GLN A 13 -67.47 9.37 -8.38
CA GLN A 13 -66.09 8.78 -8.26
C GLN A 13 -65.94 7.73 -9.36
N THR A 14 -65.02 8.00 -10.26
CA THR A 14 -64.61 7.06 -11.34
C THR A 14 -63.30 6.39 -11.06
N VAL A 15 -63.21 5.07 -11.18
CA VAL A 15 -61.96 4.26 -11.08
C VAL A 15 -61.63 3.76 -12.47
N SER A 16 -60.57 4.31 -13.05
CA SER A 16 -60.01 3.81 -14.31
C SER A 16 -58.86 2.82 -14.01
N ARG A 17 -58.97 1.62 -14.56
CA ARG A 17 -57.89 0.61 -14.54
C ARG A 17 -57.23 0.59 -15.92
N GLN A 18 -55.92 0.58 -15.93
CA GLN A 18 -55.12 0.44 -17.15
C GLN A 18 -53.94 -0.50 -16.88
N HIS A 19 -53.81 -1.48 -17.70
CA HIS A 19 -52.66 -2.40 -17.72
C HIS A 19 -51.81 -2.06 -18.94
N SER A 20 -50.49 -1.94 -18.78
CA SER A 20 -49.57 -1.65 -19.88
C SER A 20 -48.30 -2.45 -19.73
N LEU A 21 -47.76 -2.92 -20.83
CA LEU A 21 -46.45 -3.53 -20.94
C LEU A 21 -45.75 -2.88 -22.12
N GLY A 22 -44.56 -2.35 -21.87
CA GLY A 22 -43.80 -1.66 -22.90
C GLY A 22 -42.29 -1.79 -22.70
N VAL A 23 -41.55 -1.68 -23.79
CA VAL A 23 -40.12 -1.59 -23.83
C VAL A 23 -39.75 -0.27 -24.48
N GLY A 24 -38.80 0.45 -23.91
CA GLY A 24 -38.42 1.74 -24.44
C GLY A 24 -37.12 2.28 -23.89
N VAL A 25 -36.68 3.37 -24.47
CA VAL A 25 -35.55 4.16 -24.06
C VAL A 25 -36.05 5.41 -23.38
N THR A 26 -35.65 5.62 -22.14
CA THR A 26 -36.03 6.81 -21.38
C THR A 26 -34.89 7.80 -21.34
N SER A 27 -35.08 9.00 -21.90
CA SER A 27 -34.10 10.09 -21.82
C SER A 27 -32.73 9.79 -22.43
N TYR A 28 -32.72 9.21 -23.64
CA TYR A 28 -31.46 9.06 -24.39
C TYR A 28 -30.97 10.43 -24.86
N GLU A 29 -29.81 10.88 -24.40
CA GLU A 29 -29.22 12.16 -24.80
C GLU A 29 -28.45 11.99 -26.12
N LEU A 30 -28.80 12.81 -27.11
CA LEU A 30 -28.07 12.92 -28.37
C LEU A 30 -26.89 13.85 -28.16
N ASP A 31 -25.67 13.30 -28.19
CA ASP A 31 -24.44 14.01 -27.79
C ASP A 31 -23.84 14.81 -28.94
N PHE A 32 -24.48 15.92 -29.33
CA PHE A 32 -23.96 16.81 -30.36
C PHE A 32 -22.81 17.72 -29.89
N PHE A 33 -22.69 17.91 -28.57
CA PHE A 33 -21.72 18.84 -27.97
C PHE A 33 -20.63 18.14 -27.16
N GLY A 34 -20.56 16.81 -27.22
CA GLY A 34 -19.50 16.03 -26.60
C GLY A 34 -19.59 15.91 -25.10
N ARG A 35 -20.74 16.18 -24.47
CA ARG A 35 -20.93 16.06 -23.02
C ARG A 35 -20.81 14.61 -22.56
N ILE A 36 -21.56 13.71 -23.20
CA ILE A 36 -21.56 12.29 -22.86
C ILE A 36 -20.21 11.66 -23.19
N GLN A 37 -19.63 12.03 -24.35
CA GLN A 37 -18.31 11.56 -24.72
C GLN A 37 -17.25 12.00 -23.70
N SER A 38 -17.24 13.26 -23.26
CA SER A 38 -16.33 13.76 -22.23
C SER A 38 -16.52 13.06 -20.88
N LEU A 39 -17.77 12.77 -20.48
CA LEU A 39 -18.06 12.00 -19.25
C LEU A 39 -17.61 10.54 -19.38
N LYS A 40 -17.74 9.95 -20.55
CA LYS A 40 -17.25 8.59 -20.86
C LYS A 40 -15.73 8.55 -20.78
N ASP A 41 -15.04 9.54 -21.37
CA ASP A 41 -13.58 9.65 -21.33
C ASP A 41 -13.10 9.86 -19.89
N LYS A 42 -13.76 10.74 -19.12
CA LYS A 42 -13.49 10.90 -17.68
C LYS A 42 -13.64 9.58 -16.93
N ALA A 43 -14.72 8.84 -17.16
CA ALA A 43 -14.97 7.57 -16.47
C ALA A 43 -13.93 6.50 -16.87
N LEU A 44 -13.55 6.44 -18.16
CA LEU A 44 -12.52 5.54 -18.65
C LEU A 44 -11.15 5.84 -17.99
N GLU A 45 -10.75 7.11 -17.98
CA GLU A 45 -9.48 7.52 -17.38
C GLU A 45 -9.49 7.28 -15.86
N THR A 46 -10.62 7.47 -15.19
CA THR A 46 -10.77 7.12 -13.76
C THR A 46 -10.63 5.61 -13.53
N TYR A 47 -11.21 4.79 -14.41
CA TYR A 47 -11.07 3.32 -14.35
C TYR A 47 -9.60 2.89 -14.53
N LEU A 48 -8.91 3.42 -15.57
CA LEU A 48 -7.51 3.13 -15.82
C LEU A 48 -6.62 3.59 -14.65
N GLY A 49 -6.91 4.76 -14.07
CA GLY A 49 -6.23 5.22 -12.85
C GLY A 49 -6.41 4.25 -11.67
N THR A 50 -7.59 3.64 -11.52
CA THR A 50 -7.84 2.64 -10.48
C THR A 50 -7.06 1.34 -10.74
N GLU A 51 -6.90 0.94 -12.01
CA GLU A 51 -6.07 -0.21 -12.38
C GLU A 51 -4.60 0.02 -12.00
N GLU A 52 -4.07 1.22 -12.27
CA GLU A 52 -2.70 1.57 -11.89
C GLU A 52 -2.54 1.69 -10.35
N ALA A 53 -3.56 2.19 -9.64
CA ALA A 53 -3.59 2.17 -8.18
C ALA A 53 -3.50 0.75 -7.61
N TYR A 54 -4.22 -0.21 -8.22
CA TYR A 54 -4.11 -1.63 -7.85
C TYR A 54 -2.69 -2.17 -8.07
N ARG A 55 -2.06 -1.85 -9.21
CA ARG A 55 -0.68 -2.26 -9.50
C ARG A 55 0.30 -1.67 -8.50
N SER A 56 0.14 -0.39 -8.16
CA SER A 56 0.95 0.30 -7.14
C SER A 56 0.80 -0.35 -5.76
N ALA A 57 -0.43 -0.61 -5.32
CA ALA A 57 -0.70 -1.26 -4.04
C ALA A 57 -0.11 -2.68 -3.99
N ARG A 58 -0.17 -3.43 -5.09
CA ARG A 58 0.45 -4.76 -5.19
C ARG A 58 1.97 -4.70 -5.05
N LEU A 59 2.63 -3.72 -5.70
CA LEU A 59 4.08 -3.53 -5.58
C LEU A 59 4.47 -3.16 -4.14
N SER A 60 3.72 -2.25 -3.51
CA SER A 60 3.95 -1.87 -2.11
C SER A 60 3.82 -3.08 -1.18
N LEU A 61 2.76 -3.89 -1.35
CA LEU A 61 2.56 -5.10 -0.55
C LEU A 61 3.72 -6.10 -0.72
N VAL A 62 4.18 -6.33 -1.95
CA VAL A 62 5.34 -7.22 -2.20
C VAL A 62 6.60 -6.68 -1.52
N SER A 63 6.83 -5.36 -1.58
CA SER A 63 7.96 -4.72 -0.91
C SER A 63 7.87 -4.85 0.62
N GLU A 64 6.69 -4.62 1.20
CA GLU A 64 6.46 -4.76 2.65
C GLU A 64 6.66 -6.21 3.13
N VAL A 65 6.17 -7.19 2.37
CA VAL A 65 6.39 -8.62 2.67
C VAL A 65 7.87 -8.95 2.62
N ALA A 66 8.60 -8.47 1.60
CA ALA A 66 10.02 -8.71 1.48
C ALA A 66 10.81 -8.08 2.64
N GLN A 67 10.47 -6.84 3.04
CA GLN A 67 11.10 -6.16 4.17
C GLN A 67 10.82 -6.90 5.50
N ALA A 68 9.58 -7.27 5.75
CA ALA A 68 9.19 -8.04 6.95
C ALA A 68 9.89 -9.40 7.00
N TYR A 69 10.04 -10.07 5.87
CA TYR A 69 10.78 -11.31 5.76
C TYR A 69 12.28 -11.14 6.08
N LEU A 70 12.93 -10.13 5.52
CA LEU A 70 14.35 -9.84 5.79
C LEU A 70 14.58 -9.45 7.25
N ALA A 71 13.67 -8.67 7.84
CA ALA A 71 13.71 -8.31 9.25
C ALA A 71 13.63 -9.57 10.13
N LEU A 72 12.68 -10.47 9.84
CA LEU A 72 12.55 -11.74 10.57
C LEU A 72 13.83 -12.60 10.48
N VAL A 73 14.45 -12.69 9.30
CA VAL A 73 15.71 -13.45 9.13
C VAL A 73 16.83 -12.82 9.97
N ALA A 74 16.97 -11.49 9.93
CA ALA A 74 17.99 -10.78 10.71
C ALA A 74 17.77 -10.95 12.23
N ASP A 75 16.53 -10.86 12.71
CA ASP A 75 16.23 -11.03 14.14
C ASP A 75 16.37 -12.47 14.62
N ARG A 76 16.17 -13.45 13.76
CA ARG A 76 16.54 -14.86 14.04
C ARG A 76 18.06 -15.05 14.18
N GLU A 77 18.85 -14.42 13.33
CA GLU A 77 20.31 -14.47 13.48
C GLU A 77 20.76 -13.80 14.77
N ARG A 78 20.18 -12.65 15.14
CA ARG A 78 20.44 -12.01 16.45
C ARG A 78 20.08 -12.91 17.61
N LEU A 79 18.95 -13.62 17.55
CA LEU A 79 18.54 -14.59 18.57
C LEU A 79 19.54 -15.76 18.66
N ASN A 80 20.04 -16.25 17.52
CA ASN A 80 21.03 -17.31 17.47
C ASN A 80 22.35 -16.84 18.10
N ILE A 81 22.85 -15.65 17.72
CA ILE A 81 24.04 -15.04 18.31
C ILE A 81 23.88 -14.87 19.82
N ALA A 82 22.73 -14.35 20.29
CA ALA A 82 22.47 -14.19 21.73
C ALA A 82 22.48 -15.56 22.47
N THR A 83 21.98 -16.61 21.82
CA THR A 83 21.98 -17.97 22.39
C THR A 83 23.40 -18.55 22.50
N GLU A 84 24.21 -18.39 21.47
CA GLU A 84 25.63 -18.82 21.51
C GLU A 84 26.44 -17.98 22.50
N THR A 85 26.14 -16.68 22.61
CA THR A 85 26.72 -15.79 23.62
C THR A 85 26.39 -16.27 25.02
N LEU A 86 25.14 -16.61 25.32
CA LEU A 86 24.77 -17.14 26.63
C LEU A 86 25.56 -18.38 26.96
N LYS A 87 25.70 -19.31 26.02
CA LYS A 87 26.49 -20.55 26.20
C LYS A 87 27.95 -20.26 26.54
N SER A 88 28.58 -19.30 25.83
CA SER A 88 29.95 -18.86 26.10
C SER A 88 30.09 -18.21 27.47
N GLN A 89 29.13 -17.32 27.84
CA GLN A 89 29.12 -16.65 29.15
C GLN A 89 28.91 -17.62 30.31
N GLN A 90 28.04 -18.61 30.15
CA GLN A 90 27.85 -19.66 31.16
C GLN A 90 29.13 -20.47 31.41
N ALA A 91 29.83 -20.86 30.34
CA ALA A 91 31.10 -21.56 30.46
C ALA A 91 32.16 -20.72 31.20
N SER A 92 32.23 -19.42 30.88
CA SER A 92 33.12 -18.47 31.56
C SER A 92 32.79 -18.30 33.03
N TYR A 93 31.49 -18.15 33.35
CA TYR A 93 31.00 -18.06 34.73
C TYR A 93 31.36 -19.31 35.55
N GLU A 94 31.13 -20.49 34.98
CA GLU A 94 31.48 -21.76 35.65
C GLU A 94 32.97 -21.90 35.95
N MET A 95 33.83 -21.45 35.00
CA MET A 95 35.26 -21.41 35.18
C MET A 95 35.65 -20.48 36.33
N ILE A 96 35.13 -19.25 36.37
CA ILE A 96 35.41 -18.29 37.42
C ILE A 96 34.83 -18.75 38.77
N ALA A 97 33.65 -19.35 38.80
CA ALA A 97 33.07 -19.91 40.04
C ALA A 97 33.98 -21.00 40.61
N ARG A 98 34.55 -21.87 39.80
CA ARG A 98 35.55 -22.87 40.23
C ARG A 98 36.81 -22.23 40.77
N ARG A 99 37.37 -21.21 40.08
CA ARG A 99 38.55 -20.45 40.57
C ARG A 99 38.27 -19.73 41.89
N HIS A 100 37.09 -19.16 42.04
CA HIS A 100 36.65 -18.50 43.26
C HIS A 100 36.54 -19.51 44.45
N SER A 101 36.00 -20.71 44.21
CA SER A 101 35.85 -21.73 45.26
C SER A 101 37.17 -22.24 45.82
N VAL A 102 38.28 -22.13 45.06
CA VAL A 102 39.63 -22.44 45.48
C VAL A 102 40.49 -21.22 45.86
N GLY A 103 39.85 -20.03 45.97
CA GLY A 103 40.46 -18.80 46.42
C GLY A 103 41.39 -18.10 45.42
N VAL A 104 41.33 -18.46 44.10
CA VAL A 104 42.15 -17.88 43.05
C VAL A 104 41.49 -16.70 42.34
N SER A 105 40.18 -16.56 42.39
CA SER A 105 39.42 -15.46 41.78
C SER A 105 38.64 -14.67 42.85
N SER A 106 38.40 -13.40 42.59
CA SER A 106 37.67 -12.52 43.52
C SER A 106 36.14 -12.72 43.42
N GLU A 107 35.41 -12.36 44.50
CA GLU A 107 33.94 -12.26 44.46
C GLU A 107 33.46 -11.24 43.38
N LEU A 108 34.25 -10.18 43.19
CA LEU A 108 33.95 -9.19 42.15
C LEU A 108 33.95 -9.81 40.74
N ASP A 109 34.96 -10.63 40.42
CA ASP A 109 35.03 -11.32 39.11
C ASP A 109 33.86 -12.27 38.93
N LEU A 110 33.44 -12.98 39.99
CA LEU A 110 32.29 -13.87 39.95
C LEU A 110 31.00 -13.10 39.67
N ARG A 111 30.77 -11.98 40.31
CA ARG A 111 29.58 -11.13 40.09
C ARG A 111 29.58 -10.47 38.73
N GLN A 112 30.72 -10.07 38.23
CA GLN A 112 30.86 -9.54 36.84
C GLN A 112 30.52 -10.61 35.81
N ALA A 113 31.01 -11.83 35.99
CA ALA A 113 30.66 -12.94 35.07
C ALA A 113 29.16 -13.27 35.14
N GLN A 114 28.57 -13.25 36.34
CA GLN A 114 27.10 -13.43 36.49
C GLN A 114 26.31 -12.34 35.73
N THR A 115 26.72 -11.07 35.84
CA THR A 115 26.10 -9.96 35.11
C THR A 115 26.09 -10.21 33.61
N SER A 116 27.21 -10.74 33.04
CA SER A 116 27.28 -11.06 31.61
C SER A 116 26.31 -12.18 31.21
N VAL A 117 26.17 -13.22 32.04
CA VAL A 117 25.16 -14.30 31.82
C VAL A 117 23.75 -13.74 31.83
N ASP A 118 23.43 -12.90 32.82
CA ASP A 118 22.08 -12.35 32.97
C ASP A 118 21.75 -11.36 31.84
N THR A 119 22.73 -10.58 31.37
CA THR A 119 22.59 -9.72 30.17
C THR A 119 22.26 -10.55 28.94
N ALA A 120 22.98 -11.63 28.68
CA ALA A 120 22.70 -12.52 27.56
C ALA A 120 21.27 -13.16 27.65
N ARG A 121 20.80 -13.47 28.85
CA ARG A 121 19.42 -13.94 29.04
C ARG A 121 18.38 -12.89 28.70
N VAL A 122 18.62 -11.62 29.06
CA VAL A 122 17.76 -10.49 28.70
C VAL A 122 17.71 -10.34 27.18
N ASP A 123 18.85 -10.45 26.50
CA ASP A 123 18.90 -10.34 25.04
C ASP A 123 18.14 -11.48 24.35
N ILE A 124 18.25 -12.72 24.82
CA ILE A 124 17.46 -13.85 24.29
C ILE A 124 15.96 -13.57 24.48
N ALA A 125 15.52 -13.10 25.64
CA ALA A 125 14.11 -12.79 25.87
C ALA A 125 13.62 -11.68 24.92
N ARG A 126 14.43 -10.64 24.71
CA ARG A 126 14.15 -9.53 23.79
C ARG A 126 14.02 -10.01 22.34
N TYR A 127 15.01 -10.73 21.83
CA TYR A 127 15.00 -11.20 20.43
C TYR A 127 13.95 -12.30 20.20
N SER A 128 13.69 -13.17 21.17
CA SER A 128 12.57 -14.11 21.09
C SER A 128 11.22 -13.40 20.93
N GLY A 129 11.00 -12.34 21.72
CA GLY A 129 9.82 -11.49 21.60
C GLY A 129 9.74 -10.78 20.25
N GLN A 130 10.89 -10.31 19.71
CA GLN A 130 10.92 -9.64 18.41
C GLN A 130 10.60 -10.61 17.27
N VAL A 131 11.23 -11.78 17.24
CA VAL A 131 10.92 -12.85 16.25
C VAL A 131 9.43 -13.23 16.26
N ALA A 132 8.82 -13.32 17.45
CA ALA A 132 7.38 -13.60 17.56
C ALA A 132 6.52 -12.48 16.94
N LYS A 133 6.90 -11.21 17.14
CA LYS A 133 6.23 -10.06 16.52
C LYS A 133 6.38 -10.05 15.01
N ASP A 134 7.57 -10.34 14.51
CA ASP A 134 7.85 -10.36 13.07
C ASP A 134 7.04 -11.45 12.34
N ILE A 135 6.90 -12.64 12.97
CA ILE A 135 6.03 -13.72 12.46
C ILE A 135 4.57 -13.25 12.40
N THR A 136 4.12 -12.51 13.42
CA THR A 136 2.75 -11.97 13.46
C THR A 136 2.55 -10.91 12.37
N ALA A 137 3.51 -10.00 12.19
CA ALA A 137 3.49 -8.98 11.14
C ALA A 137 3.48 -9.62 9.74
N LEU A 138 4.33 -10.60 9.51
CA LEU A 138 4.37 -11.33 8.25
C LEU A 138 3.07 -12.09 7.98
N SER A 139 2.45 -12.67 9.02
CA SER A 139 1.15 -13.34 8.91
C SER A 139 0.03 -12.38 8.54
N LEU A 140 0.06 -11.14 9.07
CA LEU A 140 -0.89 -10.09 8.70
C LEU A 140 -0.75 -9.72 7.23
N LEU A 141 0.47 -9.47 6.75
CA LEU A 141 0.74 -9.10 5.36
C LEU A 141 0.41 -10.23 4.37
N ALA A 142 0.67 -11.48 4.76
CA ALA A 142 0.34 -12.66 3.96
C ALA A 142 -1.16 -12.98 3.94
N GLY A 143 -1.96 -12.41 4.86
CA GLY A 143 -3.38 -12.70 5.02
C GLY A 143 -3.66 -14.11 5.54
N THR A 144 -2.63 -14.84 5.98
CA THR A 144 -2.73 -16.21 6.51
C THR A 144 -1.67 -16.44 7.59
N LYS A 145 -1.93 -17.40 8.48
CA LYS A 145 -0.96 -17.75 9.52
C LYS A 145 0.30 -18.35 8.88
N VAL A 146 1.43 -17.70 9.10
CA VAL A 146 2.74 -18.20 8.68
C VAL A 146 3.15 -19.35 9.61
N THR A 147 3.34 -20.53 9.04
CA THR A 147 3.78 -21.72 9.76
C THR A 147 5.31 -21.85 9.72
N PRO A 148 5.94 -22.58 10.66
CA PRO A 148 7.40 -22.77 10.66
C PRO A 148 7.96 -23.29 9.33
N ASP A 149 7.19 -24.10 8.60
CA ASP A 149 7.60 -24.67 7.30
C ASP A 149 7.69 -23.63 6.17
N MET A 150 6.97 -22.50 6.31
CA MET A 150 7.02 -21.38 5.39
C MET A 150 8.19 -20.45 5.68
N LEU A 151 8.83 -20.61 6.83
CA LEU A 151 9.91 -19.74 7.26
C LEU A 151 11.26 -20.25 6.72
N PRO A 152 12.14 -19.35 6.29
CA PRO A 152 13.43 -19.78 5.74
C PRO A 152 14.26 -20.53 6.78
N ALA A 153 14.85 -21.62 6.36
CA ALA A 153 15.91 -22.30 7.10
C ALA A 153 17.30 -21.65 6.86
N LYS A 154 17.38 -20.68 5.92
CA LYS A 154 18.62 -20.09 5.45
C LYS A 154 19.03 -18.88 6.26
N ALA A 155 20.34 -18.74 6.50
CA ALA A 155 20.92 -17.53 7.06
C ALA A 155 20.83 -16.35 6.08
N LEU A 156 20.94 -15.13 6.59
CA LEU A 156 20.92 -13.91 5.77
C LEU A 156 22.01 -13.92 4.68
N SER A 157 23.18 -14.48 4.99
CA SER A 157 24.30 -14.64 4.07
C SER A 157 24.05 -15.59 2.90
N GLU A 158 23.06 -16.47 3.02
CA GLU A 158 22.70 -17.47 2.00
C GLU A 158 21.56 -17.00 1.09
N LEU A 159 21.00 -15.82 1.38
CA LEU A 159 19.95 -15.25 0.54
C LEU A 159 20.56 -14.80 -0.80
N PRO A 160 19.81 -14.96 -1.91
CA PRO A 160 20.31 -14.54 -3.22
C PRO A 160 20.53 -13.03 -3.22
N VAL A 161 21.72 -12.62 -3.61
CA VAL A 161 22.04 -11.21 -3.83
C VAL A 161 21.30 -10.75 -5.08
N TRP A 162 20.55 -9.67 -4.96
CA TRP A 162 19.84 -9.07 -6.09
C TRP A 162 20.87 -8.53 -7.11
N PRO A 163 20.61 -8.69 -8.41
CA PRO A 163 21.52 -8.17 -9.42
C PRO A 163 21.67 -6.66 -9.30
N ASP A 164 22.86 -6.19 -9.60
CA ASP A 164 23.18 -4.77 -9.56
C ASP A 164 22.29 -3.98 -10.52
N ILE A 165 21.55 -3.03 -9.96
CA ILE A 165 20.77 -2.09 -10.77
C ILE A 165 21.77 -1.07 -11.35
N PRO A 166 21.82 -0.92 -12.70
CA PRO A 166 22.70 0.06 -13.32
C PRO A 166 22.40 1.48 -12.82
N VAL A 167 23.43 2.22 -12.44
CA VAL A 167 23.28 3.61 -11.96
C VAL A 167 22.74 4.55 -13.07
N CYS A 168 22.85 4.15 -14.33
CA CYS A 168 22.40 4.92 -15.50
C CYS A 168 21.07 4.41 -16.06
N LEU A 169 20.06 4.19 -15.21
CA LEU A 169 18.71 3.93 -15.72
C LEU A 169 18.15 5.19 -16.38
N PRO A 170 17.63 5.09 -17.63
CA PRO A 170 16.99 6.23 -18.27
C PRO A 170 15.75 6.65 -17.49
N SER A 171 15.51 7.96 -17.40
CA SER A 171 14.33 8.53 -16.70
C SER A 171 13.00 8.02 -17.26
N THR A 172 12.99 7.48 -18.49
CA THR A 172 11.81 6.84 -19.09
C THR A 172 11.28 5.64 -18.29
N VAL A 173 12.12 4.97 -17.51
CA VAL A 173 11.68 3.87 -16.62
C VAL A 173 10.73 4.39 -15.54
N LEU A 174 10.94 5.62 -15.07
CA LEU A 174 10.06 6.25 -14.08
C LEU A 174 8.64 6.48 -14.64
N LEU A 175 8.51 6.74 -15.94
CA LEU A 175 7.21 6.92 -16.59
C LEU A 175 6.39 5.63 -16.67
N GLN A 176 6.97 4.48 -16.38
CA GLN A 176 6.27 3.20 -16.30
C GLN A 176 5.83 2.85 -14.88
N ARG A 177 6.10 3.71 -13.90
CA ARG A 177 5.67 3.48 -12.52
C ARG A 177 4.15 3.62 -12.41
N PRO A 178 3.48 2.67 -11.76
CA PRO A 178 2.03 2.71 -11.63
C PRO A 178 1.49 3.95 -10.88
N ASP A 179 2.21 4.46 -9.90
CA ASP A 179 1.83 5.68 -9.16
C ASP A 179 1.87 6.93 -10.05
N ILE A 180 2.84 7.05 -10.96
CA ILE A 180 2.92 8.13 -11.95
C ILE A 180 1.81 7.97 -13.00
N LEU A 181 1.58 6.75 -13.51
CA LEU A 181 0.51 6.47 -14.46
C LEU A 181 -0.87 6.75 -13.86
N GLN A 182 -1.08 6.41 -12.59
CA GLN A 182 -2.30 6.75 -11.85
C GLN A 182 -2.54 8.28 -11.83
N ALA A 183 -1.51 9.06 -11.50
CA ALA A 183 -1.60 10.52 -11.47
C ALA A 183 -1.84 11.10 -12.88
N GLU A 184 -1.26 10.52 -13.93
CA GLU A 184 -1.48 10.88 -15.33
C GLU A 184 -2.94 10.64 -15.74
N HIS A 185 -3.51 9.47 -15.44
CA HIS A 185 -4.90 9.15 -15.70
C HIS A 185 -5.85 10.09 -14.94
N THR A 186 -5.52 10.44 -13.69
CA THR A 186 -6.29 11.44 -12.92
C THR A 186 -6.27 12.81 -13.60
N LEU A 187 -5.14 13.23 -14.14
CA LEU A 187 -5.01 14.47 -14.91
C LEU A 187 -5.84 14.42 -16.20
N LYS A 188 -5.80 13.31 -16.94
CA LYS A 188 -6.60 13.12 -18.16
C LYS A 188 -8.11 13.15 -17.85
N ALA A 189 -8.53 12.51 -16.75
CA ALA A 189 -9.92 12.54 -16.29
C ALA A 189 -10.37 13.97 -15.94
N ALA A 190 -9.55 14.75 -15.23
CA ALA A 190 -9.83 16.14 -14.92
C ALA A 190 -9.89 17.03 -16.19
N ASN A 191 -9.07 16.73 -17.18
CA ASN A 191 -9.13 17.42 -18.47
C ASN A 191 -10.41 17.10 -19.26
N ALA A 192 -10.85 15.84 -19.25
CA ALA A 192 -12.12 15.44 -19.86
C ALA A 192 -13.33 16.09 -19.19
N ASP A 193 -13.27 16.29 -17.85
CA ASP A 193 -14.33 16.96 -17.09
C ASP A 193 -14.58 18.40 -17.54
N ILE A 194 -13.53 19.13 -17.96
CA ILE A 194 -13.66 20.46 -18.54
C ILE A 194 -14.51 20.42 -19.82
N GLY A 195 -14.34 19.40 -20.66
CA GLY A 195 -15.17 19.18 -21.84
C GLY A 195 -16.65 19.04 -21.48
N ALA A 196 -16.96 18.21 -20.48
CA ALA A 196 -18.32 18.04 -19.99
C ALA A 196 -18.89 19.35 -19.39
N ALA A 197 -18.09 20.11 -18.63
CA ALA A 197 -18.50 21.38 -18.06
C ALA A 197 -18.79 22.44 -19.14
N ARG A 198 -17.98 22.50 -20.20
CA ARG A 198 -18.19 23.38 -21.37
C ARG A 198 -19.45 22.99 -22.14
N ALA A 199 -19.73 21.69 -22.31
CA ALA A 199 -20.92 21.21 -22.99
C ALA A 199 -22.23 21.62 -22.27
N ASN A 200 -22.19 21.91 -20.96
CA ASN A 200 -23.35 22.38 -20.21
C ASN A 200 -23.85 23.80 -20.60
N PHE A 201 -23.11 24.54 -21.41
CA PHE A 201 -23.55 25.83 -21.96
C PHE A 201 -24.42 25.65 -23.21
N PHE A 202 -24.44 24.46 -23.81
CA PHE A 202 -25.15 24.17 -25.05
C PHE A 202 -26.49 23.45 -24.77
N PRO A 203 -27.42 23.44 -25.77
CA PRO A 203 -28.67 22.72 -25.66
C PRO A 203 -28.47 21.22 -25.42
N ARG A 204 -29.24 20.65 -24.51
CA ARG A 204 -29.38 19.19 -24.35
C ARG A 204 -30.54 18.70 -25.17
N ILE A 205 -30.29 17.71 -25.99
CA ILE A 205 -31.32 17.08 -26.84
C ILE A 205 -31.51 15.66 -26.32
N SER A 206 -32.67 15.38 -25.74
CA SER A 206 -33.02 14.06 -25.25
C SER A 206 -34.16 13.46 -26.00
N LEU A 207 -34.17 12.15 -26.14
CA LEU A 207 -35.19 11.37 -26.80
C LEU A 207 -35.75 10.34 -25.83
N THR A 208 -37.06 10.36 -25.67
CA THR A 208 -37.81 9.27 -25.01
C THR A 208 -38.61 8.55 -26.06
N ALA A 209 -38.44 7.25 -26.18
CA ALA A 209 -39.21 6.41 -27.10
C ALA A 209 -39.68 5.14 -26.37
N ASN A 210 -40.94 4.80 -26.51
CA ASN A 210 -41.49 3.58 -25.93
C ASN A 210 -42.46 2.94 -26.94
N ILE A 211 -42.44 1.62 -27.00
CA ILE A 211 -43.38 0.81 -27.76
C ILE A 211 -43.93 -0.29 -26.85
N GLY A 212 -45.21 -0.55 -26.92
CA GLY A 212 -45.82 -1.54 -26.05
C GLY A 212 -47.30 -1.78 -26.34
N THR A 213 -48.00 -2.35 -25.37
CA THR A 213 -49.45 -2.59 -25.41
C THR A 213 -50.07 -2.01 -24.18
N ALA A 214 -51.33 -1.54 -24.31
CA ALA A 214 -52.14 -1.08 -23.17
C ALA A 214 -53.59 -1.48 -23.35
N SER A 215 -54.22 -1.93 -22.25
CA SER A 215 -55.63 -2.32 -22.21
C SER A 215 -56.22 -1.98 -20.86
N ASN A 216 -57.54 -1.80 -20.81
CA ASN A 216 -58.29 -1.63 -19.57
C ASN A 216 -58.47 -2.96 -18.79
N GLU A 217 -58.28 -4.10 -19.48
CA GLU A 217 -58.34 -5.43 -18.89
C GLU A 217 -57.04 -6.19 -19.20
N LEU A 218 -56.53 -6.91 -18.21
CA LEU A 218 -55.29 -7.66 -18.33
C LEU A 218 -55.41 -8.80 -19.37
N SER A 219 -56.60 -9.41 -19.48
CA SER A 219 -56.91 -10.48 -20.45
C SER A 219 -56.78 -10.06 -21.92
N HIS A 220 -57.00 -8.78 -22.19
CA HIS A 220 -56.99 -8.19 -23.52
C HIS A 220 -55.71 -7.38 -23.84
N LEU A 221 -54.66 -7.52 -23.02
CA LEU A 221 -53.47 -6.72 -23.16
C LEU A 221 -52.69 -6.97 -24.49
N PHE A 222 -52.86 -8.16 -25.06
CA PHE A 222 -52.17 -8.56 -26.29
C PHE A 222 -53.10 -8.73 -27.49
N ASP A 223 -54.35 -8.25 -27.39
CA ASP A 223 -55.31 -8.32 -28.49
C ASP A 223 -54.99 -7.33 -29.61
N GLY A 224 -55.54 -7.57 -30.80
CA GLY A 224 -55.37 -6.66 -31.90
C GLY A 224 -55.88 -5.25 -31.61
N GLY A 225 -55.07 -4.23 -31.83
CA GLY A 225 -55.42 -2.83 -31.59
C GLY A 225 -54.99 -2.26 -30.25
N THR A 226 -54.32 -3.04 -29.38
CA THR A 226 -53.81 -2.58 -28.07
C THR A 226 -52.41 -1.95 -28.16
N GLY A 227 -51.77 -1.96 -29.31
CA GLY A 227 -50.43 -1.40 -29.54
C GLY A 227 -50.38 0.11 -29.28
N ILE A 228 -49.43 0.53 -28.48
CA ILE A 228 -49.12 1.94 -28.18
C ILE A 228 -47.66 2.24 -28.49
N TRP A 229 -47.41 3.43 -28.91
CA TRP A 229 -46.03 3.94 -29.04
C TRP A 229 -45.98 5.39 -28.60
N THR A 230 -44.77 5.79 -28.11
CA THR A 230 -44.50 7.16 -27.69
C THR A 230 -43.17 7.57 -28.23
N PHE A 231 -43.07 8.74 -28.83
CA PHE A 231 -41.84 9.34 -29.31
C PHE A 231 -41.84 10.82 -28.91
N LEU A 232 -40.97 11.17 -27.96
CA LEU A 232 -40.92 12.50 -27.35
C LEU A 232 -39.47 13.04 -27.42
N PRO A 233 -39.12 13.76 -28.48
CA PRO A 233 -37.89 14.55 -28.51
C PRO A 233 -38.08 15.79 -27.62
N GLN A 234 -37.04 16.09 -26.82
CA GLN A 234 -37.01 17.26 -25.94
C GLN A 234 -35.69 18.00 -26.13
N VAL A 235 -35.78 19.32 -26.29
CA VAL A 235 -34.61 20.22 -26.31
C VAL A 235 -34.68 21.12 -25.08
N SER A 236 -33.59 21.17 -24.32
CA SER A 236 -33.47 22.03 -23.13
C SER A 236 -32.21 22.87 -23.25
N LEU A 237 -32.39 24.21 -23.28
CA LEU A 237 -31.30 25.17 -23.32
C LEU A 237 -31.32 26.01 -22.04
N PRO A 238 -30.23 25.97 -21.22
CA PRO A 238 -30.13 26.85 -20.06
C PRO A 238 -29.80 28.28 -20.50
N ILE A 239 -30.79 29.19 -20.40
CA ILE A 239 -30.61 30.59 -20.76
C ILE A 239 -30.04 31.40 -19.60
N PHE A 240 -30.52 31.14 -18.38
CA PHE A 240 -30.09 31.83 -17.16
C PHE A 240 -30.01 30.83 -15.99
N GLU A 241 -28.82 30.66 -15.46
CA GLU A 241 -28.50 29.71 -14.37
C GLU A 241 -27.85 30.40 -13.17
N GLY A 242 -27.98 31.75 -13.06
CA GLY A 242 -27.37 32.48 -11.97
C GLY A 242 -25.86 32.34 -11.83
N GLY A 243 -25.17 32.11 -12.94
CA GLY A 243 -23.70 31.88 -12.94
C GLY A 243 -23.23 30.46 -12.63
N ARG A 244 -24.15 29.50 -12.38
CA ARG A 244 -23.81 28.10 -12.01
C ARG A 244 -22.88 27.44 -13.03
N ASN A 245 -23.17 27.53 -14.33
CA ASN A 245 -22.35 26.88 -15.35
C ASN A 245 -20.95 27.49 -15.44
N VAL A 246 -20.83 28.81 -15.26
CA VAL A 246 -19.53 29.50 -15.19
C VAL A 246 -18.73 29.06 -13.96
N ALA A 247 -19.39 28.96 -12.80
CA ALA A 247 -18.76 28.50 -11.57
C ALA A 247 -18.27 27.03 -11.69
N ASN A 248 -19.12 26.15 -12.26
CA ASN A 248 -18.77 24.74 -12.48
C ASN A 248 -17.57 24.60 -13.43
N LEU A 249 -17.53 25.38 -14.51
CA LEU A 249 -16.37 25.39 -15.42
C LEU A 249 -15.09 25.83 -14.69
N ARG A 250 -15.17 26.89 -13.89
CA ARG A 250 -14.01 27.35 -13.09
C ARG A 250 -13.55 26.31 -12.07
N VAL A 251 -14.47 25.55 -11.47
CA VAL A 251 -14.14 24.41 -10.60
C VAL A 251 -13.38 23.35 -11.37
N SER A 252 -13.89 22.89 -12.53
CA SER A 252 -13.21 21.90 -13.35
C SER A 252 -11.81 22.37 -13.82
N GLU A 253 -11.65 23.66 -14.13
CA GLU A 253 -10.34 24.22 -14.47
C GLU A 253 -9.39 24.29 -13.28
N ALA A 254 -9.90 24.56 -12.08
CA ALA A 254 -9.11 24.49 -10.83
C ALA A 254 -8.71 23.05 -10.49
N ASP A 255 -9.61 22.10 -10.63
CA ASP A 255 -9.36 20.68 -10.42
C ASP A 255 -8.27 20.16 -11.36
N LYS A 256 -8.27 20.59 -12.63
CA LYS A 256 -7.18 20.29 -13.56
C LYS A 256 -5.83 20.83 -13.06
N LYS A 257 -5.78 22.06 -12.53
CA LYS A 257 -4.53 22.63 -11.99
C LYS A 257 -4.03 21.82 -10.79
N ILE A 258 -4.94 21.38 -9.91
CA ILE A 258 -4.62 20.49 -8.79
C ILE A 258 -4.07 19.15 -9.31
N ALA A 259 -4.69 18.58 -10.33
CA ALA A 259 -4.24 17.33 -10.95
C ALA A 259 -2.85 17.46 -11.58
N VAL A 260 -2.53 18.58 -12.24
CA VAL A 260 -1.18 18.88 -12.76
C VAL A 260 -0.16 18.91 -11.62
N ALA A 261 -0.43 19.67 -10.55
CA ALA A 261 0.48 19.76 -9.42
C ALA A 261 0.70 18.40 -8.72
N ASN A 262 -0.34 17.55 -8.63
CA ASN A 262 -0.23 16.21 -8.10
C ASN A 262 0.60 15.28 -9.01
N TYR A 263 0.45 15.41 -10.33
CA TYR A 263 1.26 14.66 -11.29
C TYR A 263 2.74 15.05 -11.22
N GLU A 264 3.05 16.34 -11.17
CA GLU A 264 4.42 16.83 -10.98
C GLU A 264 5.02 16.36 -9.65
N LYS A 265 4.23 16.41 -8.57
CA LYS A 265 4.63 15.88 -7.25
C LYS A 265 4.92 14.38 -7.29
N ALA A 266 4.12 13.58 -7.99
CA ALA A 266 4.34 12.14 -8.13
C ALA A 266 5.68 11.86 -8.83
N ILE A 267 6.00 12.58 -9.92
CA ILE A 267 7.28 12.49 -10.62
C ILE A 267 8.45 12.85 -9.68
N GLN A 268 8.36 13.99 -8.99
CA GLN A 268 9.42 14.44 -8.08
C GLN A 268 9.63 13.46 -6.91
N SER A 269 8.54 12.89 -6.36
CA SER A 269 8.63 11.88 -5.30
C SER A 269 9.31 10.60 -5.80
N ALA A 270 8.98 10.15 -7.00
CA ALA A 270 9.60 8.98 -7.60
C ALA A 270 11.09 9.18 -7.86
N PHE A 271 11.50 10.35 -8.35
CA PHE A 271 12.92 10.70 -8.50
C PHE A 271 13.66 10.69 -7.16
N ARG A 272 13.07 11.29 -6.12
CA ARG A 272 13.66 11.32 -4.79
C ARG A 272 13.82 9.90 -4.24
N GLU A 273 12.80 9.06 -4.31
CA GLU A 273 12.84 7.68 -3.80
C GLU A 273 13.96 6.86 -4.45
N VAL A 274 14.12 6.97 -5.77
CA VAL A 274 15.20 6.27 -6.49
C VAL A 274 16.55 6.83 -6.09
N SER A 275 16.69 8.15 -5.97
CA SER A 275 17.94 8.79 -5.55
C SER A 275 18.35 8.38 -4.14
N ASP A 276 17.39 8.40 -3.20
CA ASP A 276 17.60 7.99 -1.82
C ASP A 276 18.05 6.52 -1.76
N ALA A 277 17.37 5.62 -2.49
CA ALA A 277 17.73 4.20 -2.55
C ALA A 277 19.14 3.95 -3.12
N LEU A 278 19.56 4.72 -4.13
CA LEU A 278 20.91 4.63 -4.69
C LEU A 278 21.98 5.14 -3.70
N ILE A 279 21.70 6.23 -2.99
CA ILE A 279 22.59 6.78 -1.96
C ILE A 279 22.71 5.77 -0.80
N ASP A 280 21.60 5.23 -0.32
CA ASP A 280 21.58 4.24 0.76
C ASP A 280 22.40 2.99 0.37
N ARG A 281 22.26 2.52 -0.86
CA ARG A 281 23.04 1.38 -1.35
C ARG A 281 24.55 1.62 -1.27
N VAL A 282 25.03 2.77 -1.73
CA VAL A 282 26.46 3.12 -1.69
C VAL A 282 26.94 3.25 -0.25
N SER A 283 26.16 3.94 0.59
CA SER A 283 26.47 4.14 2.01
C SER A 283 26.51 2.80 2.77
N LEU A 284 25.50 1.93 2.57
CA LEU A 284 25.43 0.63 3.22
C LEU A 284 26.56 -0.31 2.79
N ALA A 285 26.98 -0.26 1.53
CA ALA A 285 28.16 -1.03 1.07
C ALA A 285 29.44 -0.62 1.81
N GLY A 286 29.67 0.68 1.96
CA GLY A 286 30.80 1.19 2.74
C GLY A 286 30.72 0.84 4.23
N GLN A 287 29.51 0.94 4.81
CA GLN A 287 29.28 0.55 6.21
C GLN A 287 29.53 -0.95 6.42
N LEU A 288 29.10 -1.81 5.50
CA LEU A 288 29.30 -3.25 5.59
C LEU A 288 30.80 -3.62 5.61
N GLU A 289 31.61 -3.01 4.75
CA GLU A 289 33.04 -3.27 4.72
C GLU A 289 33.76 -2.77 6.00
N ALA A 290 33.38 -1.58 6.49
CA ALA A 290 33.91 -1.07 7.75
C ALA A 290 33.48 -1.96 8.94
N GLN A 291 32.23 -2.44 8.96
CA GLN A 291 31.72 -3.32 10.01
C GLN A 291 32.42 -4.69 10.01
N LYS A 292 32.67 -5.27 8.84
CA LYS A 292 33.47 -6.52 8.74
C LYS A 292 34.85 -6.35 9.32
N SER A 293 35.55 -5.24 8.99
CA SER A 293 36.87 -4.92 9.55
C SER A 293 36.81 -4.74 11.07
N LEU A 294 35.77 -4.04 11.57
CA LEU A 294 35.58 -3.85 13.00
C LEU A 294 35.37 -5.18 13.74
N VAL A 295 34.51 -6.05 13.21
CA VAL A 295 34.26 -7.39 13.79
C VAL A 295 35.53 -8.20 13.84
N HIS A 296 36.32 -8.18 12.78
CA HIS A 296 37.59 -8.88 12.77
C HIS A 296 38.59 -8.35 13.84
N ALA A 297 38.74 -7.04 13.95
CA ALA A 297 39.60 -6.41 14.93
C ALA A 297 39.16 -6.67 16.40
N THR A 298 37.86 -6.55 16.68
CA THR A 298 37.32 -6.77 18.02
C THR A 298 37.35 -8.25 18.40
N SER A 299 37.13 -9.18 17.45
CA SER A 299 37.28 -10.62 17.69
C SER A 299 38.72 -10.99 18.08
N GLU A 300 39.71 -10.45 17.37
CA GLU A 300 41.12 -10.67 17.71
C GLU A 300 41.50 -10.04 19.06
N THR A 301 40.98 -8.86 19.36
CA THR A 301 41.18 -8.20 20.65
C THR A 301 40.59 -9.05 21.77
N TYR A 302 39.40 -9.58 21.60
CA TYR A 302 38.79 -10.47 22.60
C TYR A 302 39.59 -11.76 22.80
N ARG A 303 40.00 -12.40 21.72
CA ARG A 303 40.84 -13.61 21.77
C ARG A 303 42.14 -13.37 22.55
N LEU A 304 42.89 -12.30 22.20
CA LEU A 304 44.16 -11.95 22.83
C LEU A 304 44.00 -11.57 24.31
N SER A 305 42.93 -10.83 24.67
CA SER A 305 42.61 -10.49 26.07
C SER A 305 42.34 -11.74 26.90
N GLY A 306 41.62 -12.74 26.31
CA GLY A 306 41.38 -14.02 26.95
C GLY A 306 42.70 -14.83 27.20
N GLU A 307 43.58 -14.85 26.23
CA GLU A 307 44.89 -15.51 26.39
C GLU A 307 45.76 -14.87 27.49
N ARG A 308 45.83 -13.53 27.52
CA ARG A 308 46.58 -12.77 28.54
C ARG A 308 46.02 -12.99 29.94
N TYR A 309 44.67 -13.00 30.08
CA TYR A 309 44.01 -13.35 31.34
C TYR A 309 44.35 -14.77 31.79
N ASN A 310 44.33 -15.73 30.89
CA ASN A 310 44.63 -17.14 31.23
C ASN A 310 46.08 -17.31 31.66
N GLN A 311 47.02 -16.48 31.15
CA GLN A 311 48.42 -16.43 31.55
C GLN A 311 48.65 -15.62 32.85
N GLY A 312 47.60 -15.02 33.42
CA GLY A 312 47.73 -14.20 34.65
C GLY A 312 48.32 -12.83 34.43
N ILE A 313 48.43 -12.34 33.16
CA ILE A 313 49.03 -11.04 32.82
C ILE A 313 48.04 -9.91 33.04
N ASP A 314 46.78 -10.09 32.61
CA ASP A 314 45.73 -9.08 32.70
C ASP A 314 44.56 -9.51 33.62
N SER A 315 43.79 -8.52 34.10
CA SER A 315 42.59 -8.76 34.87
C SER A 315 41.41 -9.25 33.98
N TYR A 316 40.45 -9.90 34.60
CA TYR A 316 39.21 -10.32 33.89
C TYR A 316 38.43 -9.14 33.31
N LEU A 317 38.57 -7.94 33.90
CA LEU A 317 37.95 -6.72 33.37
C LEU A 317 38.36 -6.44 31.90
N ALA A 318 39.64 -6.65 31.56
CA ALA A 318 40.11 -6.46 30.17
C ALA A 318 39.39 -7.41 29.19
N VAL A 319 39.11 -8.65 29.61
CA VAL A 319 38.33 -9.61 28.81
C VAL A 319 36.89 -9.14 28.62
N LEU A 320 36.23 -8.65 29.69
CA LEU A 320 34.86 -8.15 29.62
C LEU A 320 34.75 -6.90 28.73
N ASP A 321 35.70 -5.99 28.80
CA ASP A 321 35.70 -4.77 27.96
C ASP A 321 35.91 -5.12 26.48
N SER A 322 36.84 -6.02 26.16
CA SER A 322 37.03 -6.50 24.79
C SER A 322 35.82 -7.28 24.25
N GLN A 323 35.14 -8.02 25.13
CA GLN A 323 33.92 -8.73 24.81
C GLN A 323 32.76 -7.79 24.51
N ARG A 324 32.56 -6.74 25.33
CA ARG A 324 31.52 -5.71 25.07
C ARG A 324 31.75 -4.98 23.76
N ALA A 325 33.01 -4.75 23.40
CA ALA A 325 33.36 -4.12 22.13
C ALA A 325 33.05 -5.02 20.91
N MET A 326 33.04 -6.34 21.10
CA MET A 326 32.76 -7.31 20.05
C MET A 326 31.24 -7.46 19.79
N TYR A 327 30.41 -7.28 20.82
CA TYR A 327 28.94 -7.41 20.77
C TYR A 327 28.25 -6.06 20.68
#